data_a3ca703f67215fa290ed2c677c5ba836
#
_entry.id   a3ca703f67215fa290ed2c677c5ba836
#
_cell.length_a   1.000
_cell.length_b   1.000
_cell.length_c   1.000
_cell.angle_alpha   90.00
_cell.angle_beta   90.00
_cell.angle_gamma   90.00
#
_symmetry.space_group_name_H-M   'P 1'
#
loop_
_entity.id
_entity.type
_entity.pdbx_description
1 polymer ?
#
loop_
_entity_poly.entity_id
_entity_poly.type
_entity_poly.pdbx_seq_one_letter_code
_entity_poly.pdbx_strand_id
1 'polypeptide(L)'
;MPVYGGKVAPLAMERLQGIRASGSPVVLVVFYGNRAYEKALIELDAFASAQGFKVIAGATFVGEHSYSTEQNPIAPGRPDANDLQYAEEFGAKIRTKINAAVDMEHLYPVDVNRIQRPRQPFLPLFKFLRRVIKLRKSGVPLPRVPEVNAELCTHCGVCAVHCPSGAILKGDECNTIAEKCIKCCACVKGCSFKARTYDTPFASLLSDCFVRQKEDRIIL
;
A
#
# COMPACT_ATOMS: atom_id res chain seq x y z
N MET A 1 5.59 4.11 0.70
CA MET A 1 4.94 3.50 1.88
C MET A 1 3.63 2.86 1.48
N PRO A 2 3.30 1.61 1.89
CA PRO A 2 2.01 0.98 1.59
C PRO A 2 0.87 1.60 2.39
N VAL A 3 -0.31 1.67 1.77
CA VAL A 3 -1.53 2.22 2.39
C VAL A 3 -2.50 1.10 2.77
N TYR A 4 -2.85 1.02 4.04
CA TYR A 4 -3.80 0.06 4.58
C TYR A 4 -4.99 0.80 5.21
N GLY A 5 -6.19 0.56 4.66
CA GLY A 5 -7.40 1.22 5.16
C GLY A 5 -7.38 2.76 5.07
N GLY A 6 -6.59 3.33 4.14
CA GLY A 6 -6.49 4.77 3.95
C GLY A 6 -5.44 5.46 4.84
N LYS A 7 -4.64 4.69 5.56
CA LYS A 7 -3.52 5.14 6.39
C LYS A 7 -2.23 4.49 5.96
N VAL A 8 -1.09 5.05 6.34
CA VAL A 8 0.20 4.34 6.18
C VAL A 8 0.17 3.06 7.01
N ALA A 9 0.71 1.96 6.47
CA ALA A 9 0.74 0.69 7.17
C ALA A 9 1.41 0.83 8.55
N PRO A 10 0.77 0.41 9.65
CA PRO A 10 1.30 0.61 11.01
C PRO A 10 2.73 0.07 11.19
N LEU A 11 3.00 -1.13 10.70
CA LEU A 11 4.35 -1.73 10.76
C LEU A 11 5.40 -0.88 10.04
N ALA A 12 5.03 -0.18 8.97
CA ALA A 12 5.95 0.70 8.26
C ALA A 12 6.24 1.96 9.09
N MET A 13 5.23 2.52 9.75
CA MET A 13 5.41 3.66 10.66
C MET A 13 6.24 3.28 11.90
N GLU A 14 6.03 2.08 12.44
CA GLU A 14 6.83 1.55 13.55
C GLU A 14 8.32 1.48 13.19
N ARG A 15 8.65 1.00 11.99
CA ARG A 15 10.04 0.91 11.50
C ARG A 15 10.70 2.26 11.26
N LEU A 16 9.93 3.32 11.10
CA LEU A 16 10.44 4.68 10.97
C LEU A 16 10.66 5.37 12.32
N GLN A 17 10.22 4.78 13.42
CA GLN A 17 10.44 5.36 14.74
C GLN A 17 11.93 5.51 15.02
N GLY A 18 12.31 6.66 15.58
CA GLY A 18 13.70 6.97 15.89
C GLY A 18 14.49 7.65 14.78
N ILE A 19 13.99 7.68 13.53
CA ILE A 19 14.62 8.48 12.47
C ILE A 19 14.48 9.97 12.82
N ARG A 20 15.57 10.72 12.67
CA ARG A 20 15.63 12.17 12.91
C ARG A 20 16.41 12.85 11.77
N ALA A 21 16.06 14.09 11.51
CA ALA A 21 16.74 14.93 10.54
C ALA A 21 16.89 16.36 11.05
N SER A 22 17.79 17.11 10.47
CA SER A 22 17.97 18.56 10.67
C SER A 22 17.87 19.25 9.31
N GLY A 23 16.61 19.37 8.82
CA GLY A 23 16.34 20.00 7.52
C GLY A 23 16.65 19.13 6.28
N SER A 24 17.03 17.85 6.45
CA SER A 24 17.32 16.98 5.30
C SER A 24 16.10 16.85 4.38
N PRO A 25 16.28 16.98 3.05
CA PRO A 25 15.19 16.84 2.10
C PRO A 25 14.67 15.40 2.07
N VAL A 26 13.36 15.26 1.94
CA VAL A 26 12.69 13.95 1.81
C VAL A 26 11.63 14.01 0.72
N VAL A 27 11.47 12.89 0.03
CA VAL A 27 10.41 12.64 -0.94
C VAL A 27 9.43 11.64 -0.35
N LEU A 28 8.15 11.98 -0.32
CA LEU A 28 7.11 11.12 0.24
C LEU A 28 6.37 10.38 -0.86
N VAL A 29 6.35 9.07 -0.78
CA VAL A 29 5.65 8.22 -1.76
C VAL A 29 4.73 7.24 -1.03
N VAL A 30 3.46 7.20 -1.43
CA VAL A 30 2.49 6.21 -0.95
C VAL A 30 1.96 5.36 -2.10
N PHE A 31 1.80 4.05 -1.83
CA PHE A 31 1.22 3.08 -2.76
C PHE A 31 -0.11 2.57 -2.24
N TYR A 32 -1.14 2.53 -3.08
CA TYR A 32 -2.46 2.10 -2.67
C TYR A 32 -3.16 1.25 -3.73
N GLY A 33 -4.02 0.33 -3.26
CA GLY A 33 -4.74 -0.61 -4.12
C GLY A 33 -6.03 -0.01 -4.69
N ASN A 34 -5.93 0.96 -5.60
CA ASN A 34 -7.01 1.52 -6.44
C ASN A 34 -8.16 2.26 -5.72
N ARG A 35 -8.60 1.90 -4.51
CA ARG A 35 -9.74 2.57 -3.89
C ARG A 35 -9.43 4.03 -3.53
N ALA A 36 -8.55 4.25 -2.58
CA ALA A 36 -8.09 5.56 -2.14
C ALA A 36 -6.92 5.44 -1.16
N TYR A 37 -6.07 6.45 -1.13
CA TYR A 37 -5.01 6.58 -0.11
C TYR A 37 -5.45 7.44 1.10
N GLU A 38 -6.66 8.03 1.06
CA GLU A 38 -7.29 8.82 2.10
C GLU A 38 -6.32 9.87 2.72
N LYS A 39 -5.92 9.65 3.98
CA LYS A 39 -5.02 10.55 4.71
C LYS A 39 -3.56 10.08 4.75
N ALA A 40 -3.21 8.96 4.12
CA ALA A 40 -1.90 8.34 4.27
C ALA A 40 -0.73 9.27 3.91
N LEU A 41 -0.84 10.06 2.83
CA LEU A 41 0.23 11.00 2.46
C LEU A 41 0.35 12.16 3.45
N ILE A 42 -0.76 12.66 3.98
CA ILE A 42 -0.80 13.73 4.99
C ILE A 42 -0.22 13.23 6.33
N GLU A 43 -0.55 11.99 6.72
CA GLU A 43 0.00 11.37 7.93
C GLU A 43 1.51 11.18 7.81
N LEU A 44 1.98 10.78 6.63
CA LEU A 44 3.41 10.63 6.36
C LEU A 44 4.16 11.96 6.35
N ASP A 45 3.54 13.01 5.80
CA ASP A 45 4.08 14.38 5.81
C ASP A 45 4.19 14.93 7.23
N ALA A 46 3.12 14.81 8.01
CA ALA A 46 3.11 15.24 9.41
C ALA A 46 4.19 14.50 10.23
N PHE A 47 4.36 13.18 9.99
CA PHE A 47 5.43 12.41 10.61
C PHE A 47 6.80 12.94 10.19
N ALA A 48 7.09 13.04 8.89
CA ALA A 48 8.39 13.45 8.37
C ALA A 48 8.77 14.86 8.87
N SER A 49 7.83 15.80 8.83
CA SER A 49 8.02 17.16 9.33
C SER A 49 8.31 17.18 10.83
N ALA A 50 7.61 16.38 11.64
CA ALA A 50 7.87 16.26 13.07
C ALA A 50 9.23 15.62 13.40
N GLN A 51 9.80 14.85 12.47
CA GLN A 51 11.15 14.30 12.60
C GLN A 51 12.25 15.26 12.09
N GLY A 52 11.89 16.48 11.64
CA GLY A 52 12.83 17.49 11.16
C GLY A 52 13.21 17.38 9.68
N PHE A 53 12.49 16.60 8.89
CA PHE A 53 12.68 16.54 7.43
C PHE A 53 12.00 17.72 6.72
N LYS A 54 12.58 18.12 5.59
CA LYS A 54 11.98 19.06 4.63
C LYS A 54 11.36 18.27 3.48
N VAL A 55 10.06 18.27 3.38
CA VAL A 55 9.33 17.54 2.31
C VAL A 55 9.42 18.33 1.00
N ILE A 56 10.20 17.85 0.04
CA ILE A 56 10.47 18.54 -1.23
C ILE A 56 9.67 18.03 -2.42
N ALA A 57 9.07 16.87 -2.30
CA ALA A 57 8.19 16.28 -3.31
C ALA A 57 7.29 15.21 -2.69
N GLY A 58 6.17 14.92 -3.35
CA GLY A 58 5.27 13.86 -2.94
C GLY A 58 4.63 13.16 -4.12
N ALA A 59 4.32 11.87 -3.96
CA ALA A 59 3.61 11.08 -4.97
C ALA A 59 2.64 10.07 -4.35
N THR A 60 1.61 9.75 -5.12
CA THR A 60 0.69 8.64 -4.83
C THR A 60 0.61 7.74 -6.05
N PHE A 61 1.02 6.49 -5.91
CA PHE A 61 1.00 5.49 -6.97
C PHE A 61 -0.03 4.41 -6.72
N VAL A 62 -0.65 3.96 -7.80
CA VAL A 62 -1.60 2.85 -7.78
C VAL A 62 -0.84 1.55 -8.01
N GLY A 63 -1.17 0.53 -7.22
CA GLY A 63 -0.70 -0.84 -7.45
C GLY A 63 -1.87 -1.81 -7.48
N GLU A 64 -1.64 -2.99 -8.02
CA GLU A 64 -2.59 -4.08 -7.89
C GLU A 64 -2.83 -4.36 -6.41
N HIS A 65 -4.09 -4.41 -6.02
CA HIS A 65 -4.46 -4.62 -4.62
C HIS A 65 -4.02 -5.99 -4.14
N SER A 66 -3.54 -6.09 -2.91
CA SER A 66 -3.08 -7.36 -2.33
C SER A 66 -4.16 -8.47 -2.32
N TYR A 67 -5.44 -8.09 -2.29
CA TYR A 67 -6.58 -9.02 -2.38
C TYR A 67 -7.06 -9.29 -3.82
N SER A 68 -6.40 -8.72 -4.83
CA SER A 68 -6.74 -9.00 -6.23
C SER A 68 -6.49 -10.45 -6.57
N THR A 69 -7.46 -11.08 -7.23
CA THR A 69 -7.40 -12.43 -7.78
C THR A 69 -7.95 -12.40 -9.20
N GLU A 70 -7.81 -13.49 -9.95
CA GLU A 70 -8.42 -13.63 -11.29
C GLU A 70 -9.94 -13.45 -11.23
N GLN A 71 -10.60 -13.96 -10.17
CA GLN A 71 -12.04 -13.84 -9.97
C GLN A 71 -12.48 -12.46 -9.46
N ASN A 72 -11.63 -11.79 -8.73
CA ASN A 72 -11.90 -10.47 -8.14
C ASN A 72 -10.75 -9.50 -8.47
N PRO A 73 -10.61 -9.06 -9.73
CA PRO A 73 -9.51 -8.20 -10.14
C PRO A 73 -9.66 -6.78 -9.54
N ILE A 74 -8.59 -6.26 -8.97
CA ILE A 74 -8.54 -4.92 -8.37
C ILE A 74 -7.28 -4.22 -8.85
N ALA A 75 -7.39 -3.36 -9.85
CA ALA A 75 -6.28 -2.75 -10.60
C ALA A 75 -5.26 -3.81 -11.07
N PRO A 76 -5.71 -4.84 -11.80
CA PRO A 76 -4.82 -5.91 -12.24
C PRO A 76 -3.73 -5.34 -13.16
N GLY A 77 -2.52 -5.90 -13.04
CA GLY A 77 -1.37 -5.51 -13.86
C GLY A 77 -0.74 -4.17 -13.50
N ARG A 78 -1.17 -3.51 -12.41
CA ARG A 78 -0.54 -2.26 -11.94
C ARG A 78 0.57 -2.55 -10.90
N PRO A 79 1.74 -1.83 -10.96
CA PRO A 79 2.05 -0.77 -11.93
C PRO A 79 2.30 -1.33 -13.34
N ASP A 80 1.78 -0.64 -14.34
CA ASP A 80 2.04 -0.93 -15.75
C ASP A 80 3.24 -0.11 -16.30
N ALA A 81 3.52 -0.23 -17.59
CA ALA A 81 4.64 0.48 -18.22
C ALA A 81 4.49 2.02 -18.13
N ASN A 82 3.26 2.54 -18.20
CA ASN A 82 3.01 3.97 -18.08
C ASN A 82 3.23 4.46 -16.66
N ASP A 83 2.85 3.67 -15.65
CA ASP A 83 3.12 3.97 -14.25
C ASP A 83 4.62 4.03 -13.95
N LEU A 84 5.37 3.06 -14.50
CA LEU A 84 6.82 3.02 -14.34
C LEU A 84 7.49 4.21 -15.02
N GLN A 85 7.07 4.54 -16.24
CA GLN A 85 7.55 5.74 -16.93
C GLN A 85 7.23 7.02 -16.14
N TYR A 86 6.00 7.14 -15.63
CA TYR A 86 5.59 8.30 -14.82
C TYR A 86 6.40 8.42 -13.52
N ALA A 87 6.75 7.29 -12.90
CA ALA A 87 7.62 7.26 -11.72
C ALA A 87 9.06 7.67 -12.07
N GLU A 88 9.58 7.26 -13.22
CA GLU A 88 10.90 7.67 -13.73
C GLU A 88 10.94 9.19 -14.01
N GLU A 89 9.93 9.71 -14.69
CA GLU A 89 9.78 11.15 -14.94
C GLU A 89 9.71 11.95 -13.65
N PHE A 90 9.00 11.43 -12.64
CA PHE A 90 8.96 12.03 -11.31
C PHE A 90 10.35 12.10 -10.68
N GLY A 91 11.12 11.01 -10.75
CA GLY A 91 12.51 10.98 -10.27
C GLY A 91 13.41 11.99 -11.01
N ALA A 92 13.27 12.11 -12.33
CA ALA A 92 14.00 13.07 -13.14
C ALA A 92 13.67 14.54 -12.75
N LYS A 93 12.40 14.84 -12.53
CA LYS A 93 11.95 16.17 -12.07
C LYS A 93 12.50 16.52 -10.67
N ILE A 94 12.53 15.55 -9.75
CA ILE A 94 13.15 15.72 -8.42
C ILE A 94 14.64 16.05 -8.57
N ARG A 95 15.36 15.29 -9.40
CA ARG A 95 16.78 15.54 -9.69
C ARG A 95 16.99 16.95 -10.23
N THR A 96 16.17 17.39 -11.18
CA THR A 96 16.23 18.76 -11.73
C THR A 96 16.01 19.80 -10.63
N LYS A 97 15.01 19.60 -9.76
CA LYS A 97 14.73 20.49 -8.63
C LYS A 97 15.92 20.60 -7.68
N ILE A 98 16.54 19.47 -7.35
CA ILE A 98 17.72 19.43 -6.46
C ILE A 98 18.91 20.13 -7.10
N ASN A 99 19.19 19.86 -8.38
CA ASN A 99 20.32 20.44 -9.10
C ASN A 99 20.15 21.95 -9.38
N ALA A 100 18.94 22.45 -9.43
CA ALA A 100 18.65 23.88 -9.61
C ALA A 100 18.74 24.68 -8.30
N ALA A 101 18.75 24.04 -7.15
CA ALA A 101 18.89 24.70 -5.87
C ALA A 101 20.37 25.10 -5.63
N VAL A 102 20.58 26.29 -5.10
CA VAL A 102 21.92 26.78 -4.75
C VAL A 102 22.56 25.91 -3.66
N ASP A 103 21.74 25.49 -2.70
CA ASP A 103 22.08 24.54 -1.65
C ASP A 103 20.81 23.84 -1.12
N MET A 104 20.98 22.92 -0.17
CA MET A 104 19.86 22.15 0.40
C MET A 104 18.90 23.01 1.24
N GLU A 105 19.34 24.15 1.75
CA GLU A 105 18.50 25.06 2.52
C GLU A 105 17.51 25.81 1.63
N HIS A 106 17.88 26.07 0.37
CA HIS A 106 17.06 26.75 -0.64
C HIS A 106 16.12 25.81 -1.41
N LEU A 107 16.09 24.51 -1.09
CA LEU A 107 15.05 23.63 -1.61
C LEU A 107 13.69 24.00 -1.01
N TYR A 108 12.76 24.42 -1.86
CA TYR A 108 11.41 24.78 -1.42
C TYR A 108 10.61 23.54 -1.03
N PRO A 109 9.98 23.55 0.18
CA PRO A 109 9.06 22.48 0.58
C PRO A 109 7.80 22.51 -0.26
N VAL A 110 7.11 21.37 -0.32
CA VAL A 110 5.80 21.25 -0.98
C VAL A 110 4.69 21.06 0.04
N ASP A 111 3.51 21.53 -0.29
CA ASP A 111 2.30 21.23 0.48
C ASP A 111 1.59 20.02 -0.14
N VAL A 112 1.75 18.86 0.47
CA VAL A 112 1.13 17.61 -0.02
C VAL A 112 -0.40 17.64 -0.03
N ASN A 113 -1.03 18.57 0.68
CA ASN A 113 -2.49 18.75 0.65
C ASN A 113 -2.97 19.23 -0.72
N ARG A 114 -2.10 19.80 -1.53
CA ARG A 114 -2.41 20.23 -2.91
C ARG A 114 -2.56 19.06 -3.88
N ILE A 115 -2.09 17.84 -3.53
CA ILE A 115 -2.35 16.64 -4.33
C ILE A 115 -3.85 16.34 -4.29
N GLN A 116 -4.48 16.39 -5.46
CA GLN A 116 -5.90 16.07 -5.57
C GLN A 116 -6.14 14.60 -5.27
N ARG A 117 -6.99 14.33 -4.26
CA ARG A 117 -7.39 12.96 -3.96
C ARG A 117 -8.19 12.36 -5.12
N PRO A 118 -8.07 11.04 -5.36
CA PRO A 118 -8.84 10.39 -6.40
C PRO A 118 -10.34 10.54 -6.11
N ARG A 119 -11.09 10.98 -7.12
CA ARG A 119 -12.54 11.12 -7.00
C ARG A 119 -13.16 9.78 -6.63
N GLN A 120 -14.04 9.80 -5.62
CA GLN A 120 -14.84 8.65 -5.21
C GLN A 120 -16.24 8.81 -5.80
N PRO A 121 -16.64 7.99 -6.80
CA PRO A 121 -17.99 8.06 -7.34
C PRO A 121 -19.00 7.75 -6.24
N PHE A 122 -20.05 8.57 -6.11
CA PHE A 122 -21.01 8.46 -5.01
C PHE A 122 -21.69 7.08 -4.95
N LEU A 123 -22.21 6.59 -6.08
CA LEU A 123 -22.94 5.32 -6.12
C LEU A 123 -22.07 4.10 -5.77
N PRO A 124 -20.87 3.91 -6.34
CA PRO A 124 -19.96 2.86 -5.94
C PRO A 124 -19.55 2.93 -4.46
N LEU A 125 -19.27 4.12 -3.95
CA LEU A 125 -18.93 4.31 -2.55
C LEU A 125 -20.10 3.95 -1.63
N PHE A 126 -21.31 4.40 -1.95
CA PHE A 126 -22.52 4.07 -1.19
C PHE A 126 -22.81 2.56 -1.21
N LYS A 127 -22.71 1.91 -2.38
CA LYS A 127 -22.82 0.46 -2.53
C LYS A 127 -21.81 -0.26 -1.66
N PHE A 128 -20.56 0.18 -1.70
CA PHE A 128 -19.47 -0.38 -0.88
C PHE A 128 -19.77 -0.27 0.62
N LEU A 129 -20.14 0.93 1.10
CA LEU A 129 -20.44 1.16 2.52
C LEU A 129 -21.63 0.30 3.00
N ARG A 130 -22.71 0.25 2.22
CA ARG A 130 -23.85 -0.62 2.55
C ARG A 130 -23.44 -2.09 2.67
N ARG A 131 -22.63 -2.60 1.72
CA ARG A 131 -22.16 -3.99 1.74
C ARG A 131 -21.23 -4.25 2.94
N VAL A 132 -20.34 -3.31 3.27
CA VAL A 132 -19.48 -3.39 4.47
C VAL A 132 -20.32 -3.44 5.75
N ILE A 133 -21.34 -2.58 5.87
CA ILE A 133 -22.25 -2.59 7.03
C ILE A 133 -22.98 -3.92 7.12
N LYS A 134 -23.51 -4.43 5.99
CA LYS A 134 -24.18 -5.74 5.96
C LYS A 134 -23.23 -6.86 6.38
N LEU A 135 -21.98 -6.86 5.87
CA LEU A 135 -20.97 -7.85 6.23
C LEU A 135 -20.64 -7.81 7.74
N ARG A 136 -20.50 -6.61 8.31
CA ARG A 136 -20.26 -6.47 9.76
C ARG A 136 -21.42 -6.98 10.61
N LYS A 137 -22.67 -6.79 10.14
CA LYS A 137 -23.88 -7.24 10.84
C LYS A 137 -24.17 -8.73 10.65
N SER A 138 -23.62 -9.38 9.62
CA SER A 138 -23.88 -10.80 9.34
C SER A 138 -23.23 -11.75 10.34
N GLY A 139 -22.27 -11.29 11.15
CA GLY A 139 -21.53 -12.14 12.07
C GLY A 139 -20.58 -13.13 11.39
N VAL A 140 -20.45 -13.10 10.05
CA VAL A 140 -19.53 -13.98 9.32
C VAL A 140 -18.09 -13.67 9.76
N PRO A 141 -17.34 -14.64 10.27
CA PRO A 141 -15.97 -14.44 10.69
C PRO A 141 -15.10 -14.08 9.48
N LEU A 142 -14.28 -13.04 9.65
CA LEU A 142 -13.28 -12.66 8.63
C LEU A 142 -12.02 -13.50 8.81
N PRO A 143 -11.36 -13.92 7.72
CA PRO A 143 -10.12 -14.66 7.81
C PRO A 143 -9.06 -13.85 8.56
N ARG A 144 -8.44 -14.46 9.55
CA ARG A 144 -7.39 -13.82 10.37
C ARG A 144 -6.03 -13.90 9.69
N VAL A 145 -5.77 -14.98 8.97
CA VAL A 145 -4.53 -15.30 8.26
C VAL A 145 -4.83 -15.96 6.93
N PRO A 146 -3.88 -16.00 5.98
CA PRO A 146 -3.99 -16.84 4.79
C PRO A 146 -4.07 -18.33 5.16
N GLU A 147 -4.92 -19.06 4.46
CA GLU A 147 -5.02 -20.51 4.55
C GLU A 147 -3.87 -21.16 3.78
N VAL A 148 -3.50 -22.37 4.20
CA VAL A 148 -2.41 -23.14 3.59
C VAL A 148 -2.90 -24.53 3.23
N ASN A 149 -2.73 -24.91 1.96
CA ASN A 149 -2.85 -26.29 1.53
C ASN A 149 -1.50 -26.99 1.76
N ALA A 150 -1.46 -27.86 2.77
CA ALA A 150 -0.24 -28.55 3.17
C ALA A 150 0.27 -29.53 2.09
N GLU A 151 -0.63 -30.10 1.26
CA GLU A 151 -0.26 -31.03 0.17
C GLU A 151 0.50 -30.30 -0.96
N LEU A 152 0.22 -29.01 -1.19
CA LEU A 152 0.90 -28.18 -2.17
C LEU A 152 2.15 -27.50 -1.60
N CYS A 153 2.31 -27.48 -0.29
CA CYS A 153 3.41 -26.78 0.35
C CYS A 153 4.70 -27.60 0.27
N THR A 154 5.70 -27.08 -0.42
CA THR A 154 7.03 -27.72 -0.54
C THR A 154 8.02 -27.27 0.52
N HIS A 155 7.60 -26.51 1.51
CA HIS A 155 8.44 -25.96 2.58
C HIS A 155 9.68 -25.17 2.08
N CYS A 156 9.53 -24.48 0.92
CA CYS A 156 10.65 -23.74 0.29
C CYS A 156 11.07 -22.47 1.04
N GLY A 157 10.34 -22.04 2.07
CA GLY A 157 10.68 -20.89 2.91
C GLY A 157 10.40 -19.52 2.34
N VAL A 158 10.01 -19.39 1.05
CA VAL A 158 9.79 -18.10 0.36
C VAL A 158 8.77 -17.24 1.09
N CYS A 159 7.67 -17.83 1.58
CA CYS A 159 6.64 -17.09 2.33
C CYS A 159 7.14 -16.55 3.68
N ALA A 160 8.07 -17.23 4.33
CA ALA A 160 8.70 -16.76 5.57
C ALA A 160 9.65 -15.58 5.29
N VAL A 161 10.46 -15.67 4.23
CA VAL A 161 11.37 -14.58 3.79
C VAL A 161 10.59 -13.33 3.38
N HIS A 162 9.49 -13.49 2.66
CA HIS A 162 8.66 -12.38 2.20
C HIS A 162 7.71 -11.81 3.26
N CYS A 163 7.61 -12.43 4.45
CA CYS A 163 6.72 -11.95 5.49
C CYS A 163 7.29 -10.72 6.21
N PRO A 164 6.77 -9.51 5.95
CA PRO A 164 7.34 -8.29 6.52
C PRO A 164 7.17 -8.19 8.04
N SER A 165 6.23 -8.93 8.62
CA SER A 165 5.93 -8.91 10.06
C SER A 165 6.49 -10.13 10.81
N GLY A 166 7.21 -11.04 10.14
CA GLY A 166 7.71 -12.27 10.75
C GLY A 166 6.59 -13.18 11.28
N ALA A 167 5.41 -13.14 10.65
CA ALA A 167 4.27 -13.98 11.03
C ALA A 167 4.40 -15.43 10.57
N ILE A 168 5.39 -15.77 9.75
CA ILE A 168 5.67 -17.11 9.25
C ILE A 168 7.12 -17.41 9.56
N LEU A 169 7.38 -18.52 10.26
CA LEU A 169 8.72 -18.95 10.61
C LEU A 169 9.27 -19.91 9.55
N LYS A 170 10.57 -19.81 9.27
CA LYS A 170 11.26 -20.77 8.41
C LYS A 170 11.27 -22.14 9.08
N GLY A 171 10.88 -23.18 8.33
CA GLY A 171 10.70 -24.54 8.83
C GLY A 171 9.30 -24.83 9.39
N ASP A 172 8.44 -23.80 9.48
CA ASP A 172 7.04 -23.91 9.91
C ASP A 172 6.12 -23.12 8.95
N GLU A 173 6.35 -23.30 7.66
CA GLU A 173 5.70 -22.52 6.60
C GLU A 173 4.19 -22.74 6.54
N CYS A 174 3.69 -23.87 7.05
CA CYS A 174 2.25 -24.13 7.07
C CYS A 174 1.51 -23.31 8.14
N ASN A 175 2.18 -22.83 9.15
CA ASN A 175 1.60 -22.03 10.21
C ASN A 175 1.79 -20.53 9.97
N THR A 176 0.81 -19.74 10.43
CA THR A 176 0.89 -18.27 10.41
C THR A 176 0.45 -17.73 11.76
N ILE A 177 1.33 -16.98 12.41
CA ILE A 177 1.07 -16.34 13.71
C ILE A 177 0.06 -15.22 13.48
N ALA A 178 -1.18 -15.42 13.91
CA ALA A 178 -2.31 -14.54 13.59
C ALA A 178 -2.14 -13.12 14.17
N GLU A 179 -1.51 -13.01 15.33
CA GLU A 179 -1.25 -11.74 16.03
C GLU A 179 -0.22 -10.86 15.30
N LYS A 180 0.68 -11.49 14.53
CA LYS A 180 1.69 -10.80 13.72
C LYS A 180 1.23 -10.56 12.29
N CYS A 181 0.19 -11.26 11.81
CA CYS A 181 -0.23 -11.20 10.41
C CYS A 181 -0.91 -9.87 10.08
N ILE A 182 -0.29 -9.05 9.25
CA ILE A 182 -0.83 -7.78 8.75
C ILE A 182 -1.71 -7.91 7.51
N LYS A 183 -1.98 -9.13 7.04
CA LYS A 183 -2.85 -9.46 5.89
C LYS A 183 -2.41 -8.80 4.58
N CYS A 184 -1.10 -8.66 4.40
CA CYS A 184 -0.51 -8.04 3.21
C CYS A 184 -0.52 -8.94 1.97
N CYS A 185 -0.83 -10.22 2.12
CA CYS A 185 -0.82 -11.25 1.07
C CYS A 185 0.53 -11.44 0.34
N ALA A 186 1.65 -10.93 0.84
CA ALA A 186 2.95 -11.16 0.22
C ALA A 186 3.27 -12.67 0.11
N CYS A 187 2.94 -13.44 1.15
CA CYS A 187 3.11 -14.89 1.16
C CYS A 187 2.16 -15.63 0.18
N VAL A 188 1.00 -15.06 -0.12
CA VAL A 188 0.04 -15.60 -1.11
C VAL A 188 0.54 -15.33 -2.52
N LYS A 189 0.87 -14.07 -2.82
CA LYS A 189 1.36 -13.62 -4.14
C LYS A 189 2.72 -14.22 -4.49
N GLY A 190 3.60 -14.42 -3.50
CA GLY A 190 4.94 -14.99 -3.70
C GLY A 190 4.99 -16.52 -3.69
N CYS A 191 3.89 -17.23 -3.50
CA CYS A 191 3.89 -18.69 -3.50
C CYS A 191 3.77 -19.26 -4.91
N SER A 192 4.89 -19.72 -5.48
CA SER A 192 4.92 -20.33 -6.82
C SER A 192 4.08 -21.61 -6.92
N PHE A 193 3.89 -22.32 -5.81
CA PHE A 193 3.10 -23.55 -5.72
C PHE A 193 1.62 -23.29 -5.45
N LYS A 194 1.21 -22.00 -5.31
CA LYS A 194 -0.17 -21.62 -4.97
C LYS A 194 -0.73 -22.32 -3.72
N ALA A 195 0.17 -22.72 -2.82
CA ALA A 195 -0.19 -23.42 -1.58
C ALA A 195 -0.87 -22.49 -0.56
N ARG A 196 -0.86 -21.16 -0.78
CA ARG A 196 -1.46 -20.18 0.12
C ARG A 196 -2.55 -19.39 -0.56
N THR A 197 -3.68 -19.25 0.13
CA THR A 197 -4.83 -18.46 -0.32
C THR A 197 -5.29 -17.50 0.77
N TYR A 198 -5.91 -16.41 0.38
CA TYR A 198 -6.55 -15.48 1.31
C TYR A 198 -7.90 -15.08 0.76
N ASP A 199 -8.90 -15.90 1.06
CA ASP A 199 -10.28 -15.62 0.65
C ASP A 199 -10.94 -14.67 1.64
N THR A 200 -11.18 -13.46 1.19
CA THR A 200 -11.81 -12.41 2.01
C THR A 200 -12.97 -11.78 1.24
N PRO A 201 -14.13 -11.57 1.90
CA PRO A 201 -15.27 -10.91 1.26
C PRO A 201 -14.94 -9.48 0.82
N PHE A 202 -13.86 -8.88 1.31
CA PHE A 202 -13.38 -7.58 0.84
C PHE A 202 -12.84 -7.61 -0.59
N ALA A 203 -12.37 -8.75 -1.10
CA ALA A 203 -11.89 -8.87 -2.49
C ALA A 203 -13.02 -8.55 -3.47
N SER A 204 -14.16 -9.25 -3.37
CA SER A 204 -15.33 -9.00 -4.23
C SER A 204 -15.94 -7.61 -4.00
N LEU A 205 -15.97 -7.12 -2.75
CA LEU A 205 -16.46 -5.78 -2.44
C LEU A 205 -15.67 -4.69 -3.15
N LEU A 206 -14.35 -4.80 -3.14
CA LEU A 206 -13.46 -3.83 -3.77
C LEU A 206 -13.50 -3.94 -5.29
N SER A 207 -13.45 -5.16 -5.83
CA SER A 207 -13.54 -5.43 -7.26
C SER A 207 -14.83 -4.89 -7.86
N ASP A 208 -16.00 -5.21 -7.27
CA ASP A 208 -17.31 -4.79 -7.77
C ASP A 208 -17.57 -3.26 -7.67
N CYS A 209 -16.99 -2.61 -6.66
CA CYS A 209 -17.32 -1.22 -6.39
C CYS A 209 -16.29 -0.24 -6.95
N PHE A 210 -15.04 -0.66 -7.18
CA PHE A 210 -13.96 0.22 -7.62
C PHE A 210 -13.27 -0.30 -8.88
N VAL A 211 -14.07 -0.63 -9.90
CA VAL A 211 -13.61 -1.16 -11.20
C VAL A 211 -12.70 -0.17 -11.93
N ARG A 212 -13.06 1.13 -11.92
CA ARG A 212 -12.27 2.15 -12.61
C ARG A 212 -10.92 2.34 -11.93
N GLN A 213 -9.86 2.13 -12.70
CA GLN A 213 -8.50 2.37 -12.24
C GLN A 213 -8.28 3.86 -11.96
N LYS A 214 -7.56 4.15 -10.89
CA LYS A 214 -7.16 5.49 -10.51
C LYS A 214 -5.84 5.86 -11.19
N GLU A 215 -5.57 7.15 -11.19
CA GLU A 215 -4.35 7.71 -11.76
C GLU A 215 -3.33 8.00 -10.66
N ASP A 216 -2.06 7.89 -11.02
CA ASP A 216 -0.96 8.35 -10.20
C ASP A 216 -0.95 9.87 -10.09
N ARG A 217 -0.42 10.40 -9.00
CA ARG A 217 -0.35 11.85 -8.76
C ARG A 217 0.99 12.22 -8.15
N ILE A 218 1.53 13.35 -8.57
CA ILE A 218 2.78 13.90 -8.04
C ILE A 218 2.61 15.37 -7.66
N ILE A 219 3.50 15.84 -6.78
CA ILE A 219 3.73 17.26 -6.46
C ILE A 219 5.23 17.50 -6.30
N LEU A 220 5.70 18.66 -6.80
CA LEU A 220 7.11 19.06 -6.85
C LEU A 220 7.31 20.48 -6.32
#